data_ea599776d1dd679d3b3cc80a09edbe67
#
_entry.id   ea599776d1dd679d3b3cc80a09edbe67
#
_cell.length_a   1.000
_cell.length_b   1.000
_cell.length_c   1.000
_cell.angle_alpha   90.00
_cell.angle_beta   90.00
_cell.angle_gamma   90.00
#
_symmetry.space_group_name_H-M   'P 1'
#
loop_
_entity.id
_entity.type
_entity.pdbx_description
1 polymer ?
#
loop_
_entity_poly.entity_id
_entity_poly.type
_entity_poly.pdbx_seq_one_letter_code
_entity_poly.pdbx_strand_id
1 'polypeptide(L)'
;IYLKDEKELNEYLELNSRNLKKLNKNSKDYLKLLEIEKSKLSIQRFKGLGEMNPDELWNTTLNPETRNLLKVQYSKTQKKDQDLIKTLMGSDVSSRKDFIVENAINVLNLDV
;
A
#
# COMPACT_ATOMS: atom_id res chain seq x y z
N ILE A 1 -0.54 6.21 15.36
CA ILE A 1 0.46 6.31 14.28
C ILE A 1 -0.15 5.78 12.99
N TYR A 2 0.02 6.51 11.92
CA TYR A 2 -0.43 6.13 10.58
C TYR A 2 0.75 5.62 9.77
N LEU A 3 0.60 4.44 9.20
CA LEU A 3 1.62 3.79 8.39
C LEU A 3 1.04 3.49 7.00
N LYS A 4 1.85 3.66 5.98
CA LYS A 4 1.44 3.60 4.59
C LYS A 4 1.32 2.16 4.08
N ASP A 5 2.25 1.31 4.48
CA ASP A 5 2.34 -0.06 4.00
C ASP A 5 3.00 -0.99 5.03
N GLU A 6 3.06 -2.26 4.69
CA GLU A 6 3.68 -3.32 5.50
C GLU A 6 5.17 -3.06 5.75
N LYS A 7 5.86 -2.42 4.82
CA LYS A 7 7.27 -2.09 4.95
C LYS A 7 7.50 -1.06 6.06
N GLU A 8 6.71 0.00 6.08
CA GLU A 8 6.76 1.01 7.15
C GLU A 8 6.40 0.42 8.51
N LEU A 9 5.45 -0.53 8.55
CA LEU A 9 5.13 -1.26 9.78
C LEU A 9 6.33 -2.05 10.31
N ASN A 10 7.01 -2.77 9.44
CA ASN A 10 8.20 -3.53 9.81
C ASN A 10 9.34 -2.63 10.28
N GLU A 11 9.57 -1.51 9.62
CA GLU A 11 10.55 -0.48 10.02
C GLU A 11 10.20 0.11 11.39
N TYR A 12 8.94 0.42 11.63
CA TYR A 12 8.46 0.91 12.94
C TYR A 12 8.71 -0.11 14.06
N LEU A 13 8.41 -1.38 13.82
CA LEU A 13 8.66 -2.44 14.78
C LEU A 13 10.16 -2.65 15.04
N GLU A 14 10.99 -2.59 14.02
CA GLU A 14 12.45 -2.65 14.16
C GLU A 14 13.00 -1.51 15.02
N LEU A 15 12.48 -0.30 14.84
CA LEU A 15 12.89 0.87 15.64
C LEU A 15 12.51 0.74 17.11
N ASN A 16 11.39 0.09 17.41
CA ASN A 16 10.85 -0.04 18.76
C ASN A 16 11.18 -1.35 19.46
N SER A 17 11.75 -2.33 18.76
CA SER A 17 12.17 -3.62 19.32
C SER A 17 13.68 -3.82 19.19
N ARG A 18 14.38 -3.80 20.31
CA ARG A 18 15.82 -4.07 20.34
C ARG A 18 16.18 -5.48 19.87
N ASN A 19 15.28 -6.43 20.08
CA ASN A 19 15.51 -7.83 19.73
C ASN A 19 15.43 -8.06 18.21
N LEU A 20 14.55 -7.35 17.50
CA LEU A 20 14.45 -7.38 16.05
C LEU A 20 15.71 -6.83 15.35
N LYS A 21 16.32 -5.78 15.90
CA LYS A 21 17.54 -5.17 15.34
C LYS A 21 18.75 -6.10 15.36
N LYS A 22 18.77 -7.07 16.26
CA LYS A 22 19.90 -8.01 16.43
C LYS A 22 19.84 -9.22 15.50
N LEU A 23 18.72 -9.44 14.82
CA LEU A 23 18.49 -10.59 13.96
C LEU A 23 18.65 -10.22 12.47
N ASN A 24 19.09 -11.19 11.67
CA ASN A 24 19.13 -11.04 10.21
C ASN A 24 17.71 -10.98 9.64
N LYS A 25 17.43 -9.98 8.79
CA LYS A 25 16.10 -9.67 8.27
C LYS A 25 15.35 -10.83 7.59
N ASN A 26 16.02 -11.83 7.10
CA ASN A 26 15.41 -12.97 6.41
C ASN A 26 15.51 -14.29 7.18
N SER A 27 15.94 -14.25 8.45
CA SER A 27 16.00 -15.44 9.27
C SER A 27 14.62 -15.88 9.76
N LYS A 28 14.44 -17.19 9.99
CA LYS A 28 13.19 -17.72 10.56
C LYS A 28 12.88 -17.13 11.94
N ASP A 29 13.90 -16.86 12.73
CA ASP A 29 13.76 -16.26 14.06
C ASP A 29 13.27 -14.82 13.98
N TYR A 30 13.78 -14.06 13.01
CA TYR A 30 13.31 -12.69 12.74
C TYR A 30 11.83 -12.68 12.36
N LEU A 31 11.40 -13.54 11.45
CA LEU A 31 10.00 -13.61 11.00
C LEU A 31 9.05 -14.00 12.15
N LYS A 32 9.44 -14.97 12.97
CA LYS A 32 8.66 -15.36 14.15
C LYS A 32 8.52 -14.23 15.17
N LEU A 33 9.62 -13.56 15.46
CA LEU A 33 9.61 -12.43 16.41
C LEU A 33 8.80 -11.25 15.86
N LEU A 34 8.89 -10.99 14.56
CA LEU A 34 8.10 -9.96 13.88
C LEU A 34 6.59 -10.22 14.01
N GLU A 35 6.15 -11.46 13.82
CA GLU A 35 4.74 -11.84 14.01
C GLU A 35 4.29 -11.67 15.47
N ILE A 36 5.12 -12.03 16.42
CA ILE A 36 4.85 -11.83 17.85
C ILE A 36 4.71 -10.35 18.18
N GLU A 37 5.61 -9.51 17.68
CA GLU A 37 5.54 -8.06 17.89
C GLU A 37 4.30 -7.44 17.23
N LYS A 38 3.95 -7.87 16.02
CA LYS A 38 2.70 -7.46 15.35
C LYS A 38 1.46 -7.83 16.17
N SER A 39 1.43 -9.03 16.77
CA SER A 39 0.28 -9.49 17.55
C SER A 39 0.01 -8.68 18.82
N LYS A 40 1.01 -7.98 19.32
CA LYS A 40 0.88 -7.08 20.49
C LYS A 40 0.24 -5.74 20.14
N LEU A 41 0.16 -5.39 18.86
CA LEU A 41 -0.40 -4.12 18.40
C LEU A 41 -1.86 -4.27 18.00
N SER A 42 -2.66 -3.25 18.27
CA SER A 42 -3.97 -3.09 17.66
C SER A 42 -3.80 -2.37 16.32
N ILE A 43 -3.94 -3.11 15.22
CA ILE A 43 -3.77 -2.59 13.88
C ILE A 43 -5.13 -2.53 13.20
N GLN A 44 -5.51 -1.33 12.73
CA GLN A 44 -6.67 -1.11 11.89
C GLN A 44 -6.21 -0.77 10.48
N ARG A 45 -6.74 -1.49 9.48
CA ARG A 45 -6.44 -1.25 8.08
C ARG A 45 -7.61 -0.57 7.40
N PHE A 46 -7.35 0.57 6.77
CA PHE A 46 -8.32 1.27 5.94
C PHE A 46 -8.13 0.89 4.47
N LYS A 47 -9.20 0.45 3.82
CA LYS A 47 -9.22 0.09 2.39
C LYS A 47 -9.74 1.23 1.52
N GLY A 48 -10.43 2.19 2.10
CA GLY A 48 -10.97 3.37 1.42
C GLY A 48 -11.14 4.56 2.35
N LEU A 49 -11.18 5.73 1.77
CA LEU A 49 -11.30 6.99 2.51
C LEU A 49 -12.63 7.13 3.26
N GLY A 50 -13.68 6.46 2.78
CA GLY A 50 -15.00 6.50 3.42
C GLY A 50 -15.08 5.78 4.79
N GLU A 51 -14.08 4.99 5.14
CA GLU A 51 -13.98 4.31 6.43
C GLU A 51 -13.37 5.20 7.52
N MET A 52 -12.80 6.34 7.12
CA MET A 52 -12.07 7.24 8.01
C MET A 52 -13.00 8.28 8.63
N ASN A 53 -12.80 8.60 9.91
CA ASN A 53 -13.38 9.79 10.50
C ASN A 53 -12.65 11.07 10.03
N PRO A 54 -13.18 12.28 10.30
CA PRO A 54 -12.57 13.52 9.82
C PRO A 54 -11.11 13.72 10.24
N ASP A 55 -10.74 13.36 11.46
CA ASP A 55 -9.38 13.53 11.97
C ASP A 55 -8.42 12.56 11.29
N GLU A 56 -8.83 11.32 11.07
CA GLU A 56 -8.05 10.32 10.34
C GLU A 56 -7.84 10.74 8.88
N LEU A 57 -8.89 11.23 8.22
CA LEU A 57 -8.81 11.73 6.86
C LEU A 57 -7.86 12.93 6.74
N TRP A 58 -7.96 13.86 7.68
CA TRP A 58 -7.06 15.00 7.76
C TRP A 58 -5.61 14.59 7.87
N ASN A 59 -5.29 13.79 8.89
CA ASN A 59 -3.90 13.41 9.22
C ASN A 59 -3.24 12.52 8.16
N THR A 60 -4.02 11.71 7.42
CA THR A 60 -3.47 10.78 6.43
C THR A 60 -3.42 11.36 5.02
N THR A 61 -4.38 12.20 4.64
CA THR A 61 -4.60 12.55 3.24
C THR A 61 -4.53 14.05 2.96
N LEU A 62 -5.03 14.90 3.86
CA LEU A 62 -5.23 16.32 3.59
C LEU A 62 -4.17 17.23 4.20
N ASN A 63 -3.61 16.87 5.34
CA ASN A 63 -2.65 17.73 6.06
C ASN A 63 -1.39 17.96 5.21
N PRO A 64 -1.05 19.23 4.90
CA PRO A 64 0.12 19.56 4.08
C PRO A 64 1.45 19.04 4.64
N GLU A 65 1.55 18.87 5.95
CA GLU A 65 2.77 18.43 6.61
C GLU A 65 2.99 16.92 6.53
N THR A 66 1.91 16.15 6.38
CA THR A 66 1.96 14.68 6.44
C THR A 66 1.53 13.99 5.15
N ARG A 67 0.86 14.70 4.24
CA ARG A 67 0.37 14.14 2.98
C ARG A 67 1.49 13.89 1.98
N ASN A 68 1.29 12.89 1.15
CA ASN A 68 2.11 12.64 -0.03
C ASN A 68 1.36 13.04 -1.29
N LEU A 69 1.96 13.94 -2.08
CA LEU A 69 1.39 14.35 -3.37
C LEU A 69 2.11 13.64 -4.50
N LEU A 70 1.35 13.09 -5.42
CA LEU A 70 1.85 12.51 -6.66
C LEU A 70 1.45 13.39 -7.83
N LYS A 71 2.40 13.71 -8.68
CA LYS A 71 2.14 14.44 -9.92
C LYS A 71 1.78 13.45 -11.02
N VAL A 72 0.57 13.57 -11.56
CA VAL A 72 0.16 12.81 -12.75
C VAL A 72 0.75 13.45 -13.98
N GLN A 73 1.46 12.67 -14.79
CA GLN A 73 2.07 13.11 -16.03
C GLN A 73 1.60 12.23 -17.17
N TYR A 74 1.35 12.84 -18.34
CA TYR A 74 1.16 12.10 -19.57
C TYR A 74 2.51 11.62 -20.11
N SER A 75 2.55 10.41 -20.63
CA SER A 75 3.70 9.93 -21.37
C SER A 75 3.81 10.65 -22.73
N LYS A 76 5.00 10.59 -23.35
CA LYS A 76 5.20 11.11 -24.73
C LYS A 76 4.29 10.41 -25.75
N THR A 77 3.76 9.24 -25.43
CA THR A 77 2.80 8.48 -26.24
C THR A 77 1.41 8.55 -25.61
N GLN A 78 0.78 9.70 -25.67
CA GLN A 78 -0.57 9.95 -25.12
C GLN A 78 -1.61 8.90 -25.52
N LYS A 79 -1.49 8.36 -26.75
CA LYS A 79 -2.40 7.32 -27.25
C LYS A 79 -2.38 6.06 -26.38
N LYS A 80 -1.21 5.61 -25.93
CA LYS A 80 -1.09 4.45 -25.03
C LYS A 80 -1.73 4.69 -23.68
N ASP A 81 -1.56 5.87 -23.13
CA ASP A 81 -2.16 6.24 -21.86
C ASP A 81 -3.69 6.32 -21.98
N GLN A 82 -4.20 6.89 -23.06
CA GLN A 82 -5.64 6.94 -23.33
C GLN A 82 -6.24 5.55 -23.53
N ASP A 83 -5.57 4.66 -24.27
CA ASP A 83 -6.03 3.29 -24.47
C ASP A 83 -6.04 2.50 -23.16
N LEU A 84 -5.04 2.69 -22.31
CA LEU A 84 -5.00 2.07 -20.98
C LEU A 84 -6.15 2.56 -20.09
N ILE A 85 -6.39 3.86 -20.03
CA ILE A 85 -7.49 4.45 -19.25
C ILE A 85 -8.83 3.93 -19.79
N LYS A 86 -9.00 3.86 -21.11
CA LYS A 86 -10.21 3.31 -21.73
C LYS A 86 -10.44 1.84 -21.39
N THR A 87 -9.39 1.05 -21.35
CA THR A 87 -9.46 -0.37 -20.94
C THR A 87 -9.89 -0.49 -19.48
N LEU A 88 -9.27 0.28 -18.57
CA LEU A 88 -9.50 0.17 -17.14
C LEU A 88 -10.82 0.81 -16.68
N MET A 89 -11.22 1.91 -17.29
CA MET A 89 -12.36 2.73 -16.86
C MET A 89 -13.54 2.74 -17.83
N GLY A 90 -13.38 2.17 -19.01
CA GLY A 90 -14.43 2.08 -20.03
C GLY A 90 -15.50 1.03 -19.73
N SER A 91 -16.49 0.95 -20.60
CA SER A 91 -17.63 0.02 -20.47
C SER A 91 -17.33 -1.42 -20.90
N ASP A 92 -16.23 -1.66 -21.61
CA ASP A 92 -15.83 -3.00 -22.07
C ASP A 92 -15.22 -3.82 -20.92
N VAL A 93 -16.02 -4.72 -20.39
CA VAL A 93 -15.64 -5.60 -19.28
C VAL A 93 -14.63 -6.68 -19.72
N SER A 94 -14.76 -7.18 -20.96
CA SER A 94 -13.89 -8.25 -21.47
C SER A 94 -12.43 -7.82 -21.54
N SER A 95 -12.15 -6.67 -22.16
CA SER A 95 -10.79 -6.12 -22.23
C SER A 95 -10.19 -5.86 -20.86
N ARG A 96 -10.99 -5.38 -19.91
CA ARG A 96 -10.54 -5.15 -18.53
C ARG A 96 -10.20 -6.46 -17.82
N LYS A 97 -11.02 -7.48 -17.97
CA LYS A 97 -10.77 -8.81 -17.41
C LYS A 97 -9.46 -9.39 -17.92
N ASP A 98 -9.24 -9.33 -19.23
CA ASP A 98 -8.02 -9.85 -19.87
C ASP A 98 -6.79 -9.09 -19.34
N PHE A 99 -6.87 -7.77 -19.25
CA PHE A 99 -5.81 -6.95 -18.68
C PHE A 99 -5.47 -7.34 -17.23
N ILE A 100 -6.48 -7.54 -16.38
CA ILE A 100 -6.29 -7.93 -14.98
C ILE A 100 -5.62 -9.30 -14.88
N VAL A 101 -6.05 -10.26 -15.68
CA VAL A 101 -5.47 -11.63 -15.68
C VAL A 101 -4.01 -11.59 -16.14
N GLU A 102 -3.70 -10.88 -17.22
CA GLU A 102 -2.34 -10.76 -17.76
C GLU A 102 -1.38 -10.06 -16.80
N ASN A 103 -1.85 -9.10 -16.02
CA ASN A 103 -1.03 -8.29 -15.12
C ASN A 103 -1.12 -8.72 -13.64
N ALA A 104 -1.81 -9.79 -13.32
CA ALA A 104 -2.01 -10.25 -11.94
C ALA A 104 -0.72 -10.51 -11.19
N ILE A 105 0.31 -11.01 -11.86
CA ILE A 105 1.65 -11.26 -11.28
C ILE A 105 2.40 -9.99 -10.88
N ASN A 106 2.02 -8.84 -11.43
CA ASN A 106 2.66 -7.55 -11.19
C ASN A 106 2.04 -6.79 -10.00
N VAL A 107 1.00 -7.34 -9.38
CA VAL A 107 0.33 -6.68 -8.25
C VAL A 107 1.19 -6.76 -7.01
N LEU A 108 1.53 -5.58 -6.46
CA LEU A 108 2.37 -5.47 -5.27
C LEU A 108 1.56 -5.33 -3.97
N ASN A 109 0.39 -4.71 -4.04
CA ASN A 109 -0.46 -4.38 -2.89
C ASN A 109 -1.89 -4.90 -3.10
N LEU A 110 -2.03 -6.23 -3.04
CA LEU A 110 -3.34 -6.84 -3.15
C LEU A 110 -4.06 -6.81 -1.81
N ASP A 111 -5.21 -6.13 -1.77
CA ASP A 111 -6.14 -6.16 -0.64
C ASP A 111 -7.09 -7.36 -0.74
N VAL A 112 -6.93 -8.27 0.18
CA VAL A 112 -7.75 -9.48 0.27
C VAL A 112 -8.69 -9.39 1.46
#